data_6632fee38e8add04dab7c166a733b567
#
_entry.id   6632fee38e8add04dab7c166a733b567
#
_cell.length_a   1.000
_cell.length_b   1.000
_cell.length_c   1.000
_cell.angle_alpha   90.00
_cell.angle_beta   90.00
_cell.angle_gamma   90.00
#
_symmetry.space_group_name_H-M   'P 1'
#
loop_
_entity.id
_entity.type
_entity.pdbx_description
1 polymer ?
#
loop_
_entity_poly.entity_id
_entity_poly.type
_entity_poly.pdbx_seq_one_letter_code
_entity_poly.pdbx_strand_id
1 'polypeptide(L)'
;ARVADIFLQVKPGTDFEVLWALRALVRGGKVDPNIEEVTGVPMATLEDLAERMMNCRYGVLFFGMGLTMTRGRHYNAGALLALATDLNEHTHFVAKPVRGHGNVTGADNVVTWQTGYPMAVNLSRGYPRFNPGEFTTVDSLARHEADAALIIASDPASNFPQGAIDYLKDIPVIALDPKPTNTTAIAAVAFTTATYGINTGGTVYRMDDVPITLRPAFPSPYPTDEEVLKAIKLRVRELLNLPEGAIF
;
A
#
# COMPACT_ATOMS: atom_id res chain seq x y z
N ALA A 1 2.24 -11.12 -19.14
CA ALA A 1 2.06 -11.14 -20.60
C ALA A 1 1.90 -12.54 -21.20
N ARG A 2 2.60 -13.59 -20.71
CA ARG A 2 2.54 -14.96 -21.34
C ARG A 2 1.16 -15.61 -21.33
N VAL A 3 0.27 -15.22 -20.42
CA VAL A 3 -1.07 -15.79 -20.24
C VAL A 3 -2.18 -14.80 -20.58
N ALA A 4 -1.84 -13.64 -21.10
CA ALA A 4 -2.83 -12.65 -21.51
C ALA A 4 -3.32 -12.96 -22.94
N ASP A 5 -4.64 -12.91 -23.13
CA ASP A 5 -5.27 -13.04 -24.46
C ASP A 5 -5.01 -11.80 -25.32
N ILE A 6 -5.03 -10.64 -24.69
CA ILE A 6 -4.69 -9.34 -25.30
C ILE A 6 -3.63 -8.68 -24.43
N PHE A 7 -2.53 -8.24 -25.02
CA PHE A 7 -1.49 -7.47 -24.37
C PHE A 7 -1.35 -6.10 -25.04
N LEU A 8 -1.58 -5.05 -24.26
CA LEU A 8 -1.43 -3.66 -24.71
C LEU A 8 -0.13 -3.08 -24.15
N GLN A 9 0.77 -2.72 -25.04
CA GLN A 9 1.96 -1.97 -24.66
C GLN A 9 1.64 -0.46 -24.71
N VAL A 10 1.22 0.08 -23.60
CA VAL A 10 0.91 1.50 -23.45
C VAL A 10 2.20 2.31 -23.39
N LYS A 11 2.27 3.45 -24.07
CA LYS A 11 3.38 4.38 -23.92
C LYS A 11 3.48 4.87 -22.48
N PRO A 12 4.69 4.97 -21.90
CA PRO A 12 4.86 5.42 -20.53
C PRO A 12 4.18 6.77 -20.25
N GLY A 13 3.37 6.83 -19.19
CA GLY A 13 2.69 8.04 -18.75
C GLY A 13 1.41 8.39 -19.50
N THR A 14 0.85 7.47 -20.31
CA THR A 14 -0.43 7.67 -21.02
C THR A 14 -1.53 6.73 -20.54
N ASP A 15 -1.41 6.22 -19.31
CA ASP A 15 -2.40 5.34 -18.71
C ASP A 15 -3.77 6.01 -18.58
N PHE A 16 -3.79 7.30 -18.25
CA PHE A 16 -5.03 8.08 -18.11
C PHE A 16 -5.77 8.15 -19.44
N GLU A 17 -5.07 8.43 -20.51
CA GLU A 17 -5.63 8.57 -21.87
C GLU A 17 -6.24 7.24 -22.34
N VAL A 18 -5.58 6.10 -22.08
CA VAL A 18 -6.12 4.76 -22.40
C VAL A 18 -7.39 4.48 -21.60
N LEU A 19 -7.35 4.71 -20.27
CA LEU A 19 -8.52 4.48 -19.42
C LEU A 19 -9.69 5.37 -19.81
N TRP A 20 -9.41 6.62 -20.18
CA TRP A 20 -10.44 7.57 -20.60
C TRP A 20 -11.04 7.22 -21.95
N ALA A 21 -10.20 6.73 -22.90
CA ALA A 21 -10.67 6.21 -24.19
C ALA A 21 -11.61 5.01 -24.01
N LEU A 22 -11.22 4.04 -23.17
CA LEU A 22 -12.09 2.89 -22.84
C LEU A 22 -13.41 3.35 -22.23
N ARG A 23 -13.40 4.32 -21.32
CA ARG A 23 -14.62 4.90 -20.74
C ARG A 23 -15.53 5.52 -21.80
N ALA A 24 -14.93 6.28 -22.73
CA ALA A 24 -15.68 6.88 -23.83
C ALA A 24 -16.37 5.82 -24.69
N LEU A 25 -15.64 4.74 -25.04
CA LEU A 25 -16.20 3.63 -25.82
C LEU A 25 -17.31 2.90 -25.08
N VAL A 26 -17.10 2.57 -23.80
CA VAL A 26 -18.11 1.89 -22.94
C VAL A 26 -19.40 2.71 -22.84
N ARG A 27 -19.29 4.04 -22.85
CA ARG A 27 -20.43 4.97 -22.82
C ARG A 27 -21.02 5.31 -24.21
N GLY A 28 -20.56 4.65 -25.26
CA GLY A 28 -20.99 4.93 -26.64
C GLY A 28 -20.55 6.30 -27.18
N GLY A 29 -19.52 6.88 -26.57
CA GLY A 29 -18.94 8.16 -26.99
C GLY A 29 -17.90 8.01 -28.08
N LYS A 30 -17.39 9.15 -28.54
CA LYS A 30 -16.30 9.21 -29.52
C LYS A 30 -14.95 9.34 -28.82
N VAL A 31 -13.96 8.65 -29.34
CA VAL A 31 -12.56 8.74 -28.91
C VAL A 31 -11.82 9.64 -29.91
N ASP A 32 -10.82 10.38 -29.42
CA ASP A 32 -9.94 11.18 -30.26
C ASP A 32 -9.24 10.30 -31.30
N PRO A 33 -9.31 10.63 -32.62
CA PRO A 33 -8.62 9.90 -33.67
C PRO A 33 -7.11 9.76 -33.46
N ASN A 34 -6.49 10.67 -32.69
CA ASN A 34 -5.05 10.66 -32.41
C ASN A 34 -4.68 9.72 -31.24
N ILE A 35 -5.64 8.98 -30.66
CA ILE A 35 -5.41 8.14 -29.47
C ILE A 35 -4.27 7.13 -29.69
N GLU A 36 -4.16 6.58 -30.88
CA GLU A 36 -3.09 5.63 -31.22
C GLU A 36 -1.72 6.32 -31.20
N GLU A 37 -1.62 7.53 -31.75
CA GLU A 37 -0.37 8.32 -31.70
C GLU A 37 0.00 8.67 -30.25
N VAL A 38 -0.97 9.03 -29.42
CA VAL A 38 -0.77 9.43 -28.03
C VAL A 38 -0.36 8.22 -27.16
N THR A 39 -1.09 7.11 -27.26
CA THR A 39 -0.99 5.98 -26.33
C THR A 39 -0.15 4.82 -26.83
N GLY A 40 0.06 4.73 -28.14
CA GLY A 40 0.67 3.58 -28.81
C GLY A 40 -0.26 2.36 -28.94
N VAL A 41 -1.55 2.51 -28.62
CA VAL A 41 -2.55 1.44 -28.68
C VAL A 41 -3.50 1.70 -29.85
N PRO A 42 -3.62 0.76 -30.81
CA PRO A 42 -4.52 0.93 -31.96
C PRO A 42 -5.99 1.08 -31.52
N MET A 43 -6.72 2.00 -32.18
CA MET A 43 -8.14 2.23 -31.90
C MET A 43 -8.96 0.94 -31.96
N ALA A 44 -8.77 0.14 -32.99
CA ALA A 44 -9.50 -1.14 -33.15
C ALA A 44 -9.26 -2.11 -31.99
N THR A 45 -8.09 -2.06 -31.34
CA THR A 45 -7.79 -2.86 -30.16
C THR A 45 -8.51 -2.34 -28.92
N LEU A 46 -8.65 -1.02 -28.78
CA LEU A 46 -9.43 -0.41 -27.69
C LEU A 46 -10.93 -0.72 -27.85
N GLU A 47 -11.44 -0.69 -29.07
CA GLU A 47 -12.82 -1.04 -29.40
C GLU A 47 -13.12 -2.52 -29.09
N ASP A 48 -12.28 -3.46 -29.55
CA ASP A 48 -12.41 -4.89 -29.22
C ASP A 48 -12.36 -5.13 -27.71
N LEU A 49 -11.43 -4.46 -27.01
CA LEU A 49 -11.32 -4.59 -25.57
C LEU A 49 -12.57 -4.05 -24.86
N ALA A 50 -13.07 -2.88 -25.23
CA ALA A 50 -14.28 -2.31 -24.64
C ALA A 50 -15.49 -3.21 -24.87
N GLU A 51 -15.65 -3.76 -26.08
CA GLU A 51 -16.72 -4.71 -26.41
C GLU A 51 -16.64 -5.99 -25.55
N ARG A 52 -15.45 -6.59 -25.41
CA ARG A 52 -15.24 -7.76 -24.55
C ARG A 52 -15.53 -7.45 -23.08
N MET A 53 -15.15 -6.29 -22.61
CA MET A 53 -15.42 -5.87 -21.23
C MET A 53 -16.93 -5.72 -20.97
N MET A 54 -17.68 -5.10 -21.87
CA MET A 54 -19.12 -4.95 -21.77
C MET A 54 -19.89 -6.28 -21.85
N ASN A 55 -19.38 -7.23 -22.63
CA ASN A 55 -20.04 -8.51 -22.87
C ASN A 55 -19.54 -9.67 -21.99
N CYS A 56 -18.59 -9.44 -21.08
CA CYS A 56 -18.14 -10.48 -20.18
C CYS A 56 -19.19 -10.78 -19.10
N ARG A 57 -19.15 -11.99 -18.55
CA ARG A 57 -20.06 -12.38 -17.47
C ARG A 57 -19.77 -11.71 -16.14
N TYR A 58 -18.49 -11.47 -15.87
CA TYR A 58 -17.99 -10.85 -14.64
C TYR A 58 -16.56 -10.36 -14.91
N GLY A 59 -16.27 -9.12 -14.61
CA GLY A 59 -14.97 -8.51 -14.83
C GLY A 59 -14.28 -8.04 -13.56
N VAL A 60 -12.95 -8.07 -13.57
CA VAL A 60 -12.12 -7.54 -12.48
C VAL A 60 -11.01 -6.66 -13.08
N LEU A 61 -10.95 -5.42 -12.64
CA LEU A 61 -9.85 -4.51 -12.96
C LEU A 61 -8.78 -4.60 -11.88
N PHE A 62 -7.74 -5.37 -12.11
CA PHE A 62 -6.57 -5.41 -11.23
C PHE A 62 -5.64 -4.25 -11.55
N PHE A 63 -5.20 -3.52 -10.54
CA PHE A 63 -4.24 -2.46 -10.70
C PHE A 63 -3.23 -2.42 -9.56
N GLY A 64 -2.03 -1.94 -9.84
CA GLY A 64 -0.95 -1.86 -8.86
C GLY A 64 -0.37 -0.44 -8.78
N MET A 65 0.70 -0.31 -8.01
CA MET A 65 1.39 0.97 -7.78
C MET A 65 1.90 1.62 -9.08
N GLY A 66 2.22 0.83 -10.11
CA GLY A 66 2.63 1.35 -11.41
C GLY A 66 1.65 2.37 -11.98
N LEU A 67 0.35 2.15 -11.78
CA LEU A 67 -0.68 3.09 -12.24
C LEU A 67 -0.64 4.45 -11.51
N THR A 68 -0.30 4.46 -10.22
CA THR A 68 -0.30 5.67 -9.39
C THR A 68 1.07 6.35 -9.28
N MET A 69 2.14 5.67 -9.68
CA MET A 69 3.51 6.20 -9.66
C MET A 69 3.97 6.78 -11.00
N THR A 70 3.09 6.79 -12.01
CA THR A 70 3.34 7.40 -13.31
C THR A 70 2.71 8.80 -13.42
N ARG A 71 2.88 9.46 -14.57
CA ARG A 71 2.15 10.69 -14.89
C ARG A 71 0.64 10.46 -14.71
N GLY A 72 -0.06 11.40 -14.09
CA GLY A 72 -1.48 11.32 -13.77
C GLY A 72 -1.76 10.81 -12.34
N ARG A 73 -0.85 10.08 -11.71
CA ARG A 73 -0.92 9.68 -10.29
C ARG A 73 -2.32 9.21 -9.87
N HIS A 74 -2.95 9.90 -8.90
CA HIS A 74 -4.29 9.57 -8.41
C HIS A 74 -5.39 9.72 -9.47
N TYR A 75 -5.20 10.54 -10.51
CA TYR A 75 -6.16 10.63 -11.62
C TYR A 75 -6.27 9.33 -12.41
N ASN A 76 -5.16 8.58 -12.55
CA ASN A 76 -5.20 7.27 -13.20
C ASN A 76 -6.06 6.29 -12.40
N ALA A 77 -5.87 6.25 -11.06
CA ALA A 77 -6.71 5.43 -10.20
C ALA A 77 -8.18 5.86 -10.25
N GLY A 78 -8.45 7.17 -10.23
CA GLY A 78 -9.79 7.72 -10.39
C GLY A 78 -10.43 7.33 -11.74
N ALA A 79 -9.68 7.40 -12.84
CA ALA A 79 -10.15 7.00 -14.16
C ALA A 79 -10.48 5.48 -14.22
N LEU A 80 -9.67 4.64 -13.58
CA LEU A 80 -9.91 3.20 -13.50
C LEU A 80 -11.17 2.88 -12.68
N LEU A 81 -11.35 3.53 -11.53
CA LEU A 81 -12.55 3.36 -10.71
C LEU A 81 -13.81 3.84 -11.45
N ALA A 82 -13.70 4.94 -12.18
CA ALA A 82 -14.78 5.44 -13.01
C ALA A 82 -15.08 4.50 -14.19
N LEU A 83 -14.05 3.86 -14.80
CA LEU A 83 -14.26 2.81 -15.81
C LEU A 83 -15.01 1.61 -15.22
N ALA A 84 -14.64 1.16 -14.00
CA ALA A 84 -15.37 0.11 -13.32
C ALA A 84 -16.85 0.50 -13.10
N THR A 85 -17.11 1.76 -12.74
CA THR A 85 -18.48 2.28 -12.58
C THR A 85 -19.25 2.24 -13.89
N ASP A 86 -18.66 2.76 -14.98
CA ASP A 86 -19.30 2.75 -16.31
C ASP A 86 -19.61 1.31 -16.78
N LEU A 87 -18.68 0.37 -16.55
CA LEU A 87 -18.86 -1.05 -16.92
C LEU A 87 -19.97 -1.74 -16.13
N ASN A 88 -20.25 -1.30 -14.90
CA ASN A 88 -21.36 -1.84 -14.09
C ASN A 88 -22.75 -1.49 -14.63
N GLU A 89 -22.87 -0.62 -15.63
CA GLU A 89 -24.10 -0.43 -16.40
C GLU A 89 -24.36 -1.59 -17.37
N HIS A 90 -23.35 -2.37 -17.71
CA HIS A 90 -23.43 -3.48 -18.67
C HIS A 90 -23.34 -4.85 -18.00
N THR A 91 -22.39 -5.03 -17.10
CA THR A 91 -22.11 -6.29 -16.42
C THR A 91 -21.44 -6.03 -15.07
N HIS A 92 -21.30 -7.06 -14.22
CA HIS A 92 -20.61 -6.94 -12.95
C HIS A 92 -19.12 -6.70 -13.11
N PHE A 93 -18.62 -5.56 -12.64
CA PHE A 93 -17.21 -5.23 -12.59
C PHE A 93 -16.78 -4.78 -11.19
N VAL A 94 -15.63 -5.24 -10.76
CA VAL A 94 -14.97 -4.77 -9.53
C VAL A 94 -13.56 -4.26 -9.83
N ALA A 95 -13.12 -3.24 -9.11
CA ALA A 95 -11.76 -2.75 -9.14
C ALA A 95 -10.99 -3.29 -7.93
N LYS A 96 -9.80 -3.86 -8.14
CA LYS A 96 -9.02 -4.52 -7.11
C LYS A 96 -7.58 -4.03 -7.11
N PRO A 97 -7.14 -3.25 -6.10
CA PRO A 97 -5.75 -2.90 -5.96
C PRO A 97 -4.93 -4.15 -5.59
N VAL A 98 -3.81 -4.33 -6.29
CA VAL A 98 -2.83 -5.38 -5.98
C VAL A 98 -1.70 -4.73 -5.18
N ARG A 99 -1.65 -5.02 -3.90
CA ARG A 99 -0.66 -4.47 -2.97
C ARG A 99 0.54 -5.40 -2.84
N GLY A 100 1.73 -4.85 -2.67
CA GLY A 100 2.92 -5.58 -2.25
C GLY A 100 2.91 -5.83 -0.74
N HIS A 101 3.83 -6.66 -0.29
CA HIS A 101 4.03 -7.03 1.11
C HIS A 101 2.87 -7.82 1.75
N GLY A 102 3.06 -8.28 2.98
CA GLY A 102 2.06 -9.05 3.72
C GLY A 102 1.14 -8.18 4.57
N ASN A 103 -0.16 -8.45 4.49
CA ASN A 103 -1.17 -7.88 5.38
C ASN A 103 -1.25 -6.33 5.41
N VAL A 104 -0.95 -5.65 4.30
CA VAL A 104 -1.09 -4.18 4.22
C VAL A 104 -2.53 -3.76 4.45
N THR A 105 -3.50 -4.48 3.89
CA THR A 105 -4.93 -4.24 4.13
C THR A 105 -5.29 -4.32 5.62
N GLY A 106 -4.77 -5.32 6.34
CA GLY A 106 -5.01 -5.43 7.78
C GLY A 106 -4.40 -4.28 8.58
N ALA A 107 -3.18 -3.85 8.22
CA ALA A 107 -2.56 -2.69 8.86
C ALA A 107 -3.36 -1.40 8.61
N ASP A 108 -3.76 -1.15 7.37
CA ASP A 108 -4.59 0.01 7.01
C ASP A 108 -5.93 0.00 7.77
N ASN A 109 -6.58 -1.16 7.88
CA ASN A 109 -7.84 -1.30 8.62
C ASN A 109 -7.66 -0.96 10.10
N VAL A 110 -6.64 -1.53 10.75
CA VAL A 110 -6.40 -1.27 12.18
C VAL A 110 -6.10 0.21 12.43
N VAL A 111 -5.26 0.83 11.62
CA VAL A 111 -4.97 2.26 11.76
C VAL A 111 -6.24 3.10 11.51
N THR A 112 -7.06 2.72 10.52
CA THR A 112 -8.33 3.39 10.22
C THR A 112 -9.32 3.29 11.38
N TRP A 113 -9.46 2.13 12.02
CA TRP A 113 -10.37 1.97 13.17
C TRP A 113 -9.96 2.82 14.36
N GLN A 114 -8.66 3.03 14.53
CA GLN A 114 -8.12 3.79 15.66
C GLN A 114 -8.05 5.30 15.42
N THR A 115 -7.85 5.73 14.18
CA THR A 115 -7.52 7.12 13.86
C THR A 115 -8.48 7.79 12.86
N GLY A 116 -9.27 7.00 12.14
CA GLY A 116 -10.09 7.47 11.01
C GLY A 116 -9.35 7.50 9.67
N TYR A 117 -8.05 7.14 9.63
CA TYR A 117 -7.19 7.23 8.45
C TYR A 117 -6.33 5.99 8.25
N PRO A 118 -6.06 5.55 7.00
CA PRO A 118 -5.40 4.27 6.74
C PRO A 118 -3.87 4.31 6.91
N MET A 119 -3.23 5.46 6.72
CA MET A 119 -1.78 5.63 6.73
C MET A 119 -1.40 7.10 6.89
N ALA A 120 -0.10 7.42 6.93
CA ALA A 120 0.41 8.79 6.99
C ALA A 120 -0.30 9.64 8.06
N VAL A 121 -0.42 9.07 9.26
CA VAL A 121 -1.11 9.68 10.39
C VAL A 121 -0.10 10.37 11.30
N ASN A 122 -0.28 11.66 11.53
CA ASN A 122 0.52 12.45 12.46
C ASN A 122 -0.28 12.72 13.73
N LEU A 123 0.24 12.27 14.88
CA LEU A 123 -0.36 12.40 16.22
C LEU A 123 0.32 13.45 17.09
N SER A 124 1.29 14.21 16.58
CA SER A 124 2.10 15.17 17.36
C SER A 124 1.30 16.27 18.07
N ARG A 125 0.05 16.50 17.69
CA ARG A 125 -0.85 17.48 18.32
C ARG A 125 -1.87 16.86 19.28
N GLY A 126 -1.73 15.56 19.59
CA GLY A 126 -2.67 14.85 20.46
C GLY A 126 -3.96 14.37 19.76
N TYR A 127 -4.09 14.58 18.46
CA TYR A 127 -5.19 14.07 17.63
C TYR A 127 -4.66 13.65 16.25
N PRO A 128 -5.32 12.68 15.57
CA PRO A 128 -4.88 12.21 14.27
C PRO A 128 -5.08 13.27 13.19
N ARG A 129 -4.02 13.50 12.40
CA ARG A 129 -4.04 14.30 11.17
C ARG A 129 -3.53 13.46 10.03
N PHE A 130 -4.16 13.56 8.89
CA PHE A 130 -3.85 12.76 7.70
C PHE A 130 -3.53 13.66 6.51
N ASN A 131 -2.35 13.50 5.96
CA ASN A 131 -1.98 14.10 4.68
C ASN A 131 -0.83 13.31 4.04
N PRO A 132 -1.12 12.39 3.08
CA PRO A 132 -0.09 11.75 2.26
C PRO A 132 0.71 12.81 1.49
N GLY A 133 2.06 12.69 1.51
CA GLY A 133 2.96 13.70 0.94
C GLY A 133 3.40 14.76 1.94
N GLU A 134 2.76 14.84 3.13
CA GLU A 134 3.22 15.65 4.25
C GLU A 134 3.62 14.77 5.45
N PHE A 135 2.75 13.82 5.81
CA PHE A 135 2.94 12.96 6.99
C PHE A 135 3.39 11.54 6.67
N THR A 136 3.83 11.28 5.44
CA THR A 136 4.48 10.00 5.14
C THR A 136 5.84 9.93 5.83
N THR A 137 6.27 8.72 6.17
CA THR A 137 7.56 8.49 6.85
C THR A 137 8.72 9.08 6.04
N VAL A 138 8.71 8.91 4.71
CA VAL A 138 9.74 9.46 3.82
C VAL A 138 9.82 10.98 3.91
N ASP A 139 8.67 11.65 3.87
CA ASP A 139 8.62 13.13 3.93
C ASP A 139 9.04 13.65 5.30
N SER A 140 8.61 13.01 6.39
CA SER A 140 8.99 13.39 7.75
C SER A 140 10.50 13.21 8.00
N LEU A 141 11.09 12.13 7.51
CA LEU A 141 12.54 11.91 7.58
C LEU A 141 13.31 12.92 6.72
N ALA A 142 12.85 13.18 5.49
CA ALA A 142 13.48 14.15 4.60
C ALA A 142 13.46 15.59 5.14
N ARG A 143 12.49 15.92 6.00
CA ARG A 143 12.39 17.22 6.70
C ARG A 143 12.98 17.21 8.10
N HIS A 144 13.59 16.11 8.52
CA HIS A 144 14.21 15.98 9.86
C HIS A 144 13.23 16.22 11.02
N GLU A 145 12.00 15.71 10.89
CA GLU A 145 10.91 15.93 11.87
C GLU A 145 10.80 14.84 12.94
N ALA A 146 11.61 13.76 12.84
CA ALA A 146 11.57 12.64 13.75
C ALA A 146 12.83 12.58 14.63
N ASP A 147 12.68 12.42 15.92
CA ASP A 147 13.80 12.27 16.87
C ASP A 147 14.25 10.83 17.07
N ALA A 148 13.43 9.87 16.69
CA ALA A 148 13.68 8.43 16.74
C ALA A 148 12.76 7.69 15.77
N ALA A 149 13.11 6.45 15.42
CA ALA A 149 12.29 5.59 14.58
C ALA A 149 12.09 4.21 15.19
N LEU A 150 10.83 3.74 15.23
CA LEU A 150 10.47 2.36 15.52
C LEU A 150 10.00 1.71 14.22
N ILE A 151 10.73 0.71 13.74
CA ILE A 151 10.51 0.06 12.44
C ILE A 151 10.18 -1.40 12.66
N ILE A 152 9.05 -1.84 12.10
CA ILE A 152 8.53 -3.19 12.31
C ILE A 152 8.34 -3.86 10.95
N ALA A 153 9.04 -5.00 10.76
CA ALA A 153 8.95 -5.87 9.57
C ALA A 153 9.08 -5.09 8.25
N SER A 154 10.01 -4.13 8.19
CA SER A 154 10.23 -3.27 7.03
C SER A 154 11.70 -2.90 6.88
N ASP A 155 12.14 -2.68 5.64
CA ASP A 155 13.54 -2.31 5.34
C ASP A 155 13.65 -0.96 4.62
N PRO A 156 13.33 0.17 5.29
CA PRO A 156 13.47 1.50 4.72
C PRO A 156 14.90 1.84 4.30
N ALA A 157 15.93 1.32 4.96
CA ALA A 157 17.30 1.54 4.56
C ALA A 157 17.65 0.97 3.17
N SER A 158 16.83 0.03 2.65
CA SER A 158 16.96 -0.50 1.29
C SER A 158 16.05 0.17 0.27
N ASN A 159 14.99 0.86 0.69
CA ASN A 159 13.89 1.23 -0.20
C ASN A 159 13.59 2.72 -0.24
N PHE A 160 14.03 3.51 0.74
CA PHE A 160 13.76 4.94 0.79
C PHE A 160 14.72 5.75 -0.06
N PRO A 161 14.37 6.97 -0.46
CA PRO A 161 15.28 7.92 -1.06
C PRO A 161 16.49 8.21 -0.15
N GLN A 162 17.66 8.46 -0.77
CA GLN A 162 18.93 8.60 -0.05
C GLN A 162 18.88 9.62 1.09
N GLY A 163 18.29 10.79 0.88
CA GLY A 163 18.19 11.82 1.93
C GLY A 163 17.42 11.36 3.18
N ALA A 164 16.37 10.54 3.00
CA ALA A 164 15.65 9.98 4.14
C ALA A 164 16.45 8.87 4.84
N ILE A 165 17.23 8.08 4.07
CA ILE A 165 18.12 7.05 4.64
C ILE A 165 19.27 7.70 5.43
N ASP A 166 19.83 8.78 4.92
CA ASP A 166 20.94 9.48 5.59
C ASP A 166 20.47 10.03 6.92
N TYR A 167 19.32 10.70 6.96
CA TYR A 167 18.77 11.17 8.23
C TYR A 167 18.36 10.03 9.18
N LEU A 168 17.86 8.92 8.64
CA LEU A 168 17.53 7.74 9.46
C LEU A 168 18.75 7.17 10.20
N LYS A 169 19.97 7.34 9.67
CA LYS A 169 21.23 6.95 10.34
C LYS A 169 21.65 7.88 11.46
N ASP A 170 21.15 9.11 11.45
CA ASP A 170 21.50 10.15 12.42
C ASP A 170 20.64 10.11 13.67
N ILE A 171 19.51 9.39 13.65
CA ILE A 171 18.58 9.25 14.76
C ILE A 171 18.57 7.83 15.33
N PRO A 172 18.21 7.64 16.61
CA PRO A 172 18.03 6.30 17.18
C PRO A 172 16.97 5.50 16.43
N VAL A 173 17.33 4.31 15.96
CA VAL A 173 16.43 3.36 15.31
C VAL A 173 16.27 2.13 16.19
N ILE A 174 15.03 1.74 16.44
CA ILE A 174 14.65 0.44 17.00
C ILE A 174 14.01 -0.36 15.88
N ALA A 175 14.52 -1.56 15.61
CA ALA A 175 14.02 -2.44 14.55
C ALA A 175 13.50 -3.76 15.11
N LEU A 176 12.35 -4.21 14.64
CA LEU A 176 11.80 -5.55 14.86
C LEU A 176 11.70 -6.23 13.51
N ASP A 177 12.45 -7.30 13.29
CA ASP A 177 12.42 -8.03 12.02
C ASP A 177 12.80 -9.50 12.25
N PRO A 178 12.16 -10.48 11.58
CA PRO A 178 12.50 -11.88 11.70
C PRO A 178 13.86 -12.25 11.10
N LYS A 179 14.48 -11.35 10.35
CA LYS A 179 15.78 -11.57 9.68
C LYS A 179 16.65 -10.30 9.65
N PRO A 180 17.96 -10.44 9.48
CA PRO A 180 18.83 -9.30 9.23
C PRO A 180 18.47 -8.56 7.96
N THR A 181 18.42 -7.23 8.03
CA THR A 181 18.15 -6.30 6.93
C THR A 181 19.12 -5.12 6.98
N ASN A 182 19.17 -4.26 5.95
CA ASN A 182 19.96 -3.05 6.00
C ASN A 182 19.48 -2.10 7.11
N THR A 183 18.20 -2.11 7.42
CA THR A 183 17.64 -1.34 8.53
C THR A 183 18.08 -1.88 9.88
N THR A 184 18.06 -3.19 10.09
CA THR A 184 18.57 -3.77 11.36
C THR A 184 20.07 -3.54 11.54
N ALA A 185 20.82 -3.42 10.45
CA ALA A 185 22.27 -3.14 10.49
C ALA A 185 22.61 -1.72 10.97
N ILE A 186 21.72 -0.75 10.77
CA ILE A 186 21.88 0.63 11.24
C ILE A 186 21.12 0.90 12.55
N ALA A 187 20.33 -0.05 13.04
CA ALA A 187 19.53 0.12 14.23
C ALA A 187 20.39 0.18 15.49
N ALA A 188 20.07 1.12 16.39
CA ALA A 188 20.65 1.18 17.73
C ALA A 188 20.25 -0.05 18.56
N VAL A 189 19.05 -0.57 18.35
CA VAL A 189 18.54 -1.81 18.94
C VAL A 189 17.76 -2.59 17.89
N ALA A 190 18.11 -3.87 17.72
CA ALA A 190 17.36 -4.77 16.81
C ALA A 190 16.86 -5.99 17.60
N PHE A 191 15.56 -6.27 17.47
CA PHE A 191 14.94 -7.47 18.00
C PHE A 191 14.67 -8.45 16.86
N THR A 192 15.18 -9.68 16.99
CA THR A 192 14.74 -10.77 16.12
C THR A 192 13.40 -11.28 16.64
N THR A 193 12.37 -11.28 15.78
CA THR A 193 11.02 -11.66 16.15
C THR A 193 10.51 -12.88 15.38
N ALA A 194 9.44 -13.49 15.89
CA ALA A 194 8.78 -14.62 15.24
C ALA A 194 8.05 -14.18 13.97
N THR A 195 8.15 -14.97 12.90
CA THR A 195 7.47 -14.67 11.64
C THR A 195 5.98 -15.01 11.72
N TYR A 196 5.10 -14.03 11.50
CA TYR A 196 3.66 -14.28 11.45
C TYR A 196 3.28 -15.20 10.28
N GLY A 197 2.27 -16.05 10.51
CA GLY A 197 1.84 -17.07 9.55
C GLY A 197 2.76 -18.29 9.44
N ILE A 198 3.96 -18.23 10.03
CA ILE A 198 4.89 -19.36 10.12
C ILE A 198 5.05 -19.78 11.59
N ASN A 199 5.47 -18.87 12.44
CA ASN A 199 5.79 -19.14 13.85
C ASN A 199 4.71 -18.66 14.81
N THR A 200 3.92 -17.66 14.41
CA THR A 200 2.85 -17.09 15.22
C THR A 200 1.55 -16.99 14.45
N GLY A 201 0.45 -17.12 15.14
CA GLY A 201 -0.88 -16.92 14.59
C GLY A 201 -1.26 -15.44 14.51
N GLY A 202 -2.49 -15.21 14.14
CA GLY A 202 -3.06 -13.86 14.03
C GLY A 202 -4.15 -13.79 12.97
N THR A 203 -4.48 -12.57 12.55
CA THR A 203 -5.43 -12.35 11.47
C THR A 203 -4.75 -11.60 10.33
N VAL A 204 -4.87 -12.14 9.13
CA VAL A 204 -4.48 -11.45 7.90
C VAL A 204 -5.72 -11.10 7.09
N TYR A 205 -5.73 -9.93 6.49
CA TYR A 205 -6.80 -9.51 5.60
C TYR A 205 -6.40 -9.72 4.15
N ARG A 206 -7.23 -10.42 3.40
CA ARG A 206 -7.14 -10.44 1.94
C ARG A 206 -7.35 -9.01 1.42
N MET A 207 -6.92 -8.77 0.18
CA MET A 207 -7.10 -7.45 -0.46
C MET A 207 -8.57 -7.06 -0.69
N ASP A 208 -9.51 -7.96 -0.48
CA ASP A 208 -10.97 -7.75 -0.50
C ASP A 208 -11.59 -7.71 0.91
N ASP A 209 -10.79 -7.37 1.91
CA ASP A 209 -11.16 -7.21 3.32
C ASP A 209 -11.72 -8.46 4.02
N VAL A 210 -11.54 -9.65 3.43
CA VAL A 210 -11.90 -10.90 4.09
C VAL A 210 -10.83 -11.28 5.11
N PRO A 211 -11.17 -11.36 6.42
CA PRO A 211 -10.24 -11.79 7.46
C PRO A 211 -9.96 -13.30 7.34
N ILE A 212 -8.69 -13.66 7.45
CA ILE A 212 -8.22 -15.05 7.43
C ILE A 212 -7.41 -15.28 8.70
N THR A 213 -7.76 -16.31 9.45
CA THR A 213 -7.00 -16.72 10.63
C THR A 213 -5.72 -17.45 10.21
N LEU A 214 -4.59 -16.95 10.67
CA LEU A 214 -3.29 -17.60 10.53
C LEU A 214 -3.07 -18.58 11.69
N ARG A 215 -2.55 -19.75 11.38
CA ARG A 215 -2.16 -20.77 12.36
C ARG A 215 -0.65 -20.97 12.30
N PRO A 216 0.05 -21.00 13.45
CA PRO A 216 1.48 -21.26 13.44
C PRO A 216 1.74 -22.69 12.92
N ALA A 217 2.73 -22.81 12.03
CA ALA A 217 3.17 -24.10 11.50
C ALA A 217 4.33 -24.69 12.33
N PHE A 218 5.20 -23.81 12.85
CA PHE A 218 6.36 -24.20 13.65
C PHE A 218 6.54 -23.25 14.83
N PRO A 219 7.03 -23.74 15.98
CA PRO A 219 7.39 -22.88 17.10
C PRO A 219 8.58 -21.97 16.75
N SER A 220 8.70 -20.85 17.44
CA SER A 220 9.85 -19.95 17.37
C SER A 220 10.51 -19.82 18.73
N PRO A 221 11.85 -19.75 18.81
CA PRO A 221 12.56 -19.38 20.02
C PRO A 221 12.53 -17.85 20.28
N TYR A 222 12.07 -17.07 19.30
CA TYR A 222 12.02 -15.61 19.36
C TYR A 222 10.63 -15.13 19.78
N PRO A 223 10.54 -13.98 20.49
CA PRO A 223 9.27 -13.36 20.83
C PRO A 223 8.51 -12.90 19.58
N THR A 224 7.22 -12.73 19.72
CA THR A 224 6.41 -12.08 18.68
C THR A 224 6.60 -10.55 18.71
N ASP A 225 6.29 -9.87 17.60
CA ASP A 225 6.28 -8.39 17.57
C ASP A 225 5.37 -7.81 18.65
N GLU A 226 4.22 -8.46 18.88
CA GLU A 226 3.25 -8.04 19.90
C GLU A 226 3.85 -8.10 21.32
N GLU A 227 4.56 -9.18 21.66
CA GLU A 227 5.21 -9.33 22.97
C GLU A 227 6.29 -8.27 23.19
N VAL A 228 7.13 -8.02 22.19
CA VAL A 228 8.16 -6.96 22.25
C VAL A 228 7.52 -5.58 22.40
N LEU A 229 6.50 -5.26 21.60
CA LEU A 229 5.82 -3.97 21.67
C LEU A 229 5.10 -3.76 23.01
N LYS A 230 4.48 -4.80 23.55
CA LYS A 230 3.89 -4.78 24.91
C LYS A 230 4.94 -4.51 25.97
N ALA A 231 6.09 -5.17 25.90
CA ALA A 231 7.18 -4.97 26.85
C ALA A 231 7.75 -3.53 26.76
N ILE A 232 7.97 -3.01 25.56
CA ILE A 232 8.39 -1.62 25.34
C ILE A 232 7.36 -0.67 25.94
N LYS A 233 6.07 -0.85 25.60
CA LYS A 233 4.99 -0.01 26.15
C LYS A 233 4.96 0.01 27.67
N LEU A 234 5.04 -1.14 28.32
CA LEU A 234 5.05 -1.24 29.79
C LEU A 234 6.26 -0.50 30.36
N ARG A 235 7.44 -0.70 29.79
CA ARG A 235 8.66 -0.03 30.26
C ARG A 235 8.62 1.48 30.09
N VAL A 236 8.11 1.96 28.99
CA VAL A 236 7.93 3.41 28.75
C VAL A 236 6.96 3.99 29.79
N ARG A 237 5.84 3.30 30.09
CA ARG A 237 4.89 3.75 31.11
C ARG A 237 5.51 3.83 32.50
N GLU A 238 6.30 2.84 32.88
CA GLU A 238 7.06 2.86 34.15
C GLU A 238 8.01 4.06 34.22
N LEU A 239 8.81 4.27 33.16
CA LEU A 239 9.79 5.37 33.10
C LEU A 239 9.13 6.75 33.16
N LEU A 240 7.94 6.89 32.59
CA LEU A 240 7.17 8.13 32.58
C LEU A 240 6.24 8.28 33.81
N ASN A 241 6.21 7.31 34.72
CA ASN A 241 5.31 7.26 35.88
C ASN A 241 3.83 7.45 35.51
N LEU A 242 3.39 6.85 34.37
CA LEU A 242 2.02 7.00 33.90
C LEU A 242 1.08 6.04 34.67
N PRO A 243 -0.10 6.49 35.11
CA PRO A 243 -1.06 5.65 35.80
C PRO A 243 -1.59 4.52 34.90
N GLU A 244 -2.02 3.43 35.54
CA GLU A 244 -2.68 2.32 34.82
C GLU A 244 -3.93 2.85 34.10
N GLY A 245 -4.07 2.55 32.80
CA GLY A 245 -5.21 3.00 31.99
C GLY A 245 -5.07 4.35 31.30
N ALA A 246 -4.01 5.12 31.55
CA ALA A 246 -3.78 6.36 30.76
C ALA A 246 -3.65 6.01 29.26
N ILE A 247 -4.49 6.64 28.45
CA ILE A 247 -4.39 6.63 26.98
C ILE A 247 -3.51 7.84 26.62
N PHE A 248 -2.55 7.64 25.70
CA PHE A 248 -1.71 8.73 25.20
C PHE A 248 -2.50 9.63 24.27
#